data_dcf15ee21f216d89c1d3f2699acc62d7
#
_entry.id   dcf15ee21f216d89c1d3f2699acc62d7
#
_cell.length_a   1.000
_cell.length_b   1.000
_cell.length_c   1.000
_cell.angle_alpha   90.00
_cell.angle_beta   90.00
_cell.angle_gamma   90.00
#
_symmetry.space_group_name_H-M   'P 1'
#
loop_
_entity.id
_entity.type
_entity.pdbx_description
1 polymer ?
#
loop_
_entity_poly.entity_id
_entity_poly.type
_entity_poly.pdbx_seq_one_letter_code
_entity_poly.pdbx_strand_id
1 'polypeptide(L)'
;MLKGSKNGSHPTSELPFLIASDPGQAGHLSTCVVHGSIWPVGARKISPALLIEGHPVGLVQLLPTASPCAELTTEAARDRCVAIRTQLSQANLFGSPSADPGSHKATTQQATTTWRVSPCPFYLSADQLQFFTALGPQLLSFYRALNQLYSESVKGRQPAWVAASLDQGKPEALVQYSRMKRLRDELPAVIRPDVIPTEDGMVITELDSVPGGIGLTACLTQIYDDLEDTHAGLVGGREGMVRGFARMLRAIQQQREGCIAILVSEESKDYRPEMSWLAAQLRKEGIAAWCIEPREVIFTEEGLRLRTDGKEYPIAVVYRFYELFDLLNIPKAELVQYAGKKDRVAITPPYKPALEEKSAFALLHHPILSRFWEQSLGSDCLRHLQTIMPKTWLLDPTPLPAIATIPNLHVGGHAVAQWTALEGATQKERQFVIKPSGFSELAWGSRGVSIGHDLSQAEWSQALRNALAAFPTTPYILQEFHKGRLFEMDFMDDDRQTLIRMSGRARLSPYYFVSEGTVELAGILATVCPADKKILHGMKDAIMVPCAVRSAGSSQRPLSIQQ
;
A
#
# COMPACT_ATOMS: atom_id res chain seq x y z
N MET A 1 7.14 -52.72 -34.78
CA MET A 1 6.20 -52.85 -35.92
C MET A 1 5.23 -51.71 -35.87
N LEU A 2 5.38 -50.82 -36.88
CA LEU A 2 4.34 -50.14 -37.66
C LEU A 2 3.39 -49.14 -36.94
N LYS A 3 3.67 -47.86 -37.15
CA LYS A 3 2.94 -46.85 -37.97
C LYS A 3 1.67 -46.25 -37.41
N GLY A 4 1.69 -44.92 -37.37
CA GLY A 4 0.51 -44.09 -37.48
C GLY A 4 0.72 -42.63 -37.10
N SER A 5 1.30 -41.85 -38.03
CA SER A 5 1.30 -40.39 -38.00
C SER A 5 -0.13 -39.85 -38.20
N LYS A 6 -0.56 -38.84 -37.46
CA LYS A 6 -1.48 -37.83 -37.99
C LYS A 6 -1.16 -36.46 -37.40
N ASN A 7 -0.77 -35.58 -38.29
CA ASN A 7 -0.75 -34.14 -38.16
C ASN A 7 -2.13 -33.60 -37.77
N GLY A 8 -2.16 -32.73 -36.78
CA GLY A 8 -3.32 -31.91 -36.44
C GLY A 8 -2.87 -30.48 -36.25
N SER A 9 -3.16 -29.67 -37.26
CA SER A 9 -2.91 -28.25 -37.34
C SER A 9 -3.59 -27.48 -36.21
N HIS A 10 -2.83 -26.59 -35.57
CA HIS A 10 -3.36 -25.57 -34.68
C HIS A 10 -4.10 -24.48 -35.50
N PRO A 11 -5.27 -24.04 -35.07
CA PRO A 11 -5.87 -22.82 -35.64
C PRO A 11 -5.31 -21.61 -34.88
N THR A 12 -4.69 -20.73 -35.61
CA THR A 12 -4.43 -19.32 -35.25
C THR A 12 -5.77 -18.63 -35.07
N SER A 13 -6.11 -18.22 -33.85
CA SER A 13 -7.26 -17.38 -33.60
C SER A 13 -6.88 -15.91 -33.84
N GLU A 14 -7.27 -15.40 -34.98
CA GLU A 14 -7.32 -13.97 -35.27
C GLU A 14 -8.36 -13.29 -34.38
N LEU A 15 -7.97 -12.19 -33.75
CA LEU A 15 -8.86 -11.29 -33.03
C LEU A 15 -9.56 -10.35 -34.02
N PRO A 16 -10.88 -10.23 -34.01
CA PRO A 16 -11.57 -9.26 -34.86
C PRO A 16 -11.63 -7.89 -34.19
N PHE A 17 -10.96 -6.91 -34.74
CA PHE A 17 -11.27 -5.50 -34.54
C PHE A 17 -12.47 -5.13 -35.43
N LEU A 18 -13.62 -4.86 -34.84
CA LEU A 18 -14.76 -4.24 -35.54
C LEU A 18 -14.74 -2.73 -35.24
N ILE A 19 -14.37 -1.96 -36.27
CA ILE A 19 -14.69 -0.54 -36.39
C ILE A 19 -16.03 -0.47 -37.06
N ALA A 20 -17.06 -0.03 -36.36
CA ALA A 20 -18.33 0.36 -36.98
C ALA A 20 -18.25 1.84 -37.33
N SER A 21 -18.14 2.15 -38.61
CA SER A 21 -18.43 3.45 -39.20
C SER A 21 -19.84 3.39 -39.78
N ASP A 22 -20.75 4.20 -39.26
CA ASP A 22 -22.05 4.44 -39.90
C ASP A 22 -22.08 5.88 -40.45
N PRO A 23 -22.32 6.09 -41.75
CA PRO A 23 -22.45 7.42 -42.36
C PRO A 23 -23.91 7.75 -42.59
N GLY A 24 -24.42 8.77 -41.92
CA GLY A 24 -25.68 9.36 -42.39
C GLY A 24 -26.47 10.10 -41.34
N GLN A 25 -26.28 11.39 -41.25
CA GLN A 25 -27.31 12.41 -41.42
C GLN A 25 -26.72 13.81 -41.23
N ALA A 26 -26.87 14.61 -42.29
CA ALA A 26 -26.58 16.03 -42.30
C ALA A 26 -27.68 16.82 -41.58
N GLY A 27 -27.28 17.86 -40.83
CA GLY A 27 -28.25 18.76 -40.20
C GLY A 27 -27.61 19.90 -39.41
N HIS A 28 -27.48 21.05 -40.11
CA HIS A 28 -27.41 22.42 -39.58
C HIS A 28 -26.22 22.88 -38.72
N LEU A 29 -25.33 23.57 -39.43
CA LEU A 29 -24.41 24.60 -38.91
C LEU A 29 -25.22 25.79 -38.35
N SER A 30 -25.01 26.14 -37.10
CA SER A 30 -25.28 27.49 -36.58
C SER A 30 -23.97 28.07 -36.08
N THR A 31 -23.48 29.03 -36.87
CA THR A 31 -22.35 29.91 -36.53
C THR A 31 -22.74 30.86 -35.40
N CYS A 32 -22.04 30.82 -34.30
CA CYS A 32 -21.96 31.95 -33.35
C CYS A 32 -20.57 32.59 -33.42
N VAL A 33 -20.54 33.78 -33.99
CA VAL A 33 -19.40 34.71 -33.94
C VAL A 33 -19.37 35.35 -32.55
N VAL A 34 -18.27 35.28 -31.85
CA VAL A 34 -18.01 36.13 -30.67
C VAL A 34 -16.68 36.83 -30.85
N HIS A 35 -16.76 38.12 -30.71
CA HIS A 35 -15.77 39.17 -30.89
C HIS A 35 -14.48 38.93 -30.07
N GLY A 36 -13.37 39.39 -30.67
CA GLY A 36 -12.04 39.43 -30.07
C GLY A 36 -11.93 40.39 -28.89
N SER A 37 -11.13 39.98 -27.93
CA SER A 37 -10.47 40.85 -26.96
C SER A 37 -9.06 40.31 -26.66
N ILE A 38 -8.12 41.17 -26.88
CA ILE A 38 -6.68 41.03 -26.62
C ILE A 38 -6.46 41.08 -25.12
N TRP A 39 -5.82 40.10 -24.52
CA TRP A 39 -5.40 40.09 -23.12
C TRP A 39 -3.87 40.18 -23.03
N PRO A 40 -3.31 40.93 -22.06
CA PRO A 40 -1.89 41.09 -21.95
C PRO A 40 -1.20 39.89 -21.31
N VAL A 41 0.03 39.65 -21.72
CA VAL A 41 0.98 38.63 -21.24
C VAL A 41 1.28 38.89 -19.76
N GLY A 42 0.94 37.92 -18.88
CA GLY A 42 1.36 37.98 -17.48
C GLY A 42 0.46 37.31 -16.41
N ALA A 43 -0.53 36.49 -16.77
CA ALA A 43 -1.36 35.83 -15.77
C ALA A 43 -1.02 34.35 -15.64
N ARG A 44 -0.67 33.93 -14.43
CA ARG A 44 -0.52 32.52 -14.06
C ARG A 44 -1.86 31.79 -14.28
N LYS A 45 -1.82 30.63 -14.93
CA LYS A 45 -2.98 29.78 -15.14
C LYS A 45 -3.55 29.35 -13.79
N ILE A 46 -4.75 29.82 -13.48
CA ILE A 46 -5.59 29.28 -12.43
C ILE A 46 -6.46 28.21 -13.09
N SER A 47 -6.32 26.96 -12.68
CA SER A 47 -7.22 25.87 -13.10
C SER A 47 -8.63 26.10 -12.55
N PRO A 48 -9.70 25.78 -13.29
CA PRO A 48 -11.05 26.00 -12.82
C PRO A 48 -11.40 25.06 -11.66
N ALA A 49 -11.83 25.65 -10.54
CA ALA A 49 -12.38 24.91 -9.41
C ALA A 49 -13.72 24.29 -9.81
N LEU A 50 -13.87 22.97 -9.56
CA LEU A 50 -15.15 22.27 -9.69
C LEU A 50 -16.01 22.59 -8.45
N LEU A 51 -17.13 23.23 -8.65
CA LEU A 51 -18.20 23.39 -7.67
C LEU A 51 -19.04 22.09 -7.66
N ILE A 52 -19.01 21.37 -6.55
CA ILE A 52 -20.02 20.37 -6.20
C ILE A 52 -20.97 21.07 -5.24
N GLU A 53 -22.28 21.03 -5.51
CA GLU A 53 -23.27 21.62 -4.65
C GLU A 53 -23.16 21.09 -3.23
N GLY A 54 -22.78 21.98 -2.29
CA GLY A 54 -22.80 21.75 -0.86
C GLY A 54 -21.48 22.02 -0.11
N HIS A 55 -20.32 21.74 -0.66
CA HIS A 55 -19.03 22.17 -0.09
C HIS A 55 -17.95 22.20 -1.16
N PRO A 56 -17.09 23.26 -1.22
CA PRO A 56 -15.92 23.22 -2.08
C PRO A 56 -14.98 22.13 -1.54
N VAL A 57 -14.66 21.12 -2.37
CA VAL A 57 -13.48 20.30 -2.13
C VAL A 57 -12.31 21.22 -2.42
N GLY A 58 -11.98 22.07 -1.45
CA GLY A 58 -10.83 22.95 -1.48
C GLY A 58 -9.58 22.09 -1.58
N LEU A 59 -8.63 22.54 -2.39
CA LEU A 59 -7.23 22.16 -2.22
C LEU A 59 -6.96 22.11 -0.72
N VAL A 60 -6.63 20.91 -0.20
CA VAL A 60 -6.24 20.73 1.20
C VAL A 60 -5.04 21.63 1.41
N GLN A 61 -5.26 22.86 1.90
CA GLN A 61 -4.18 23.79 2.20
C GLN A 61 -3.37 23.17 3.33
N LEU A 62 -2.23 22.63 2.96
CA LEU A 62 -1.24 22.12 3.88
C LEU A 62 -0.62 23.36 4.57
N LEU A 63 -1.10 23.70 5.76
CA LEU A 63 -0.53 24.77 6.56
C LEU A 63 0.96 24.50 6.81
N PRO A 64 1.83 25.51 6.77
CA PRO A 64 3.22 25.38 7.22
C PRO A 64 3.18 24.95 8.68
N THR A 65 3.62 23.75 8.96
CA THR A 65 3.68 23.21 10.32
C THR A 65 4.82 23.92 11.05
N ALA A 66 4.50 24.79 12.02
CA ALA A 66 5.43 25.10 13.09
C ALA A 66 5.91 23.77 13.68
N SER A 67 7.19 23.70 14.13
CA SER A 67 7.72 22.47 14.72
C SER A 67 6.71 21.90 15.71
N PRO A 68 6.31 20.62 15.60
CA PRO A 68 5.36 20.01 16.51
C PRO A 68 5.77 20.09 17.98
N CYS A 69 7.08 20.23 18.23
CA CYS A 69 7.68 20.26 19.56
C CYS A 69 8.03 21.67 20.07
N ALA A 70 7.57 22.74 19.40
CA ALA A 70 7.92 24.11 19.76
C ALA A 70 7.51 24.53 21.20
N GLU A 71 6.56 23.81 21.80
CA GLU A 71 6.08 24.04 23.16
C GLU A 71 6.81 23.24 24.23
N LEU A 72 7.65 22.23 23.84
CA LEU A 72 8.42 21.42 24.76
C LEU A 72 9.79 22.07 25.07
N THR A 73 10.18 22.07 26.33
CA THR A 73 11.59 22.35 26.66
C THR A 73 12.48 21.23 26.12
N THR A 74 13.74 21.53 25.84
CA THR A 74 14.70 20.54 25.33
C THR A 74 14.83 19.35 26.26
N GLU A 75 14.77 19.57 27.59
CA GLU A 75 14.84 18.54 28.60
C GLU A 75 13.61 17.62 28.55
N ALA A 76 12.40 18.19 28.55
CA ALA A 76 11.16 17.41 28.46
C ALA A 76 11.08 16.60 27.16
N ALA A 77 11.52 17.15 26.04
CA ALA A 77 11.54 16.44 24.76
C ALA A 77 12.56 15.28 24.76
N ARG A 78 13.70 15.46 25.43
CA ARG A 78 14.69 14.38 25.62
C ARG A 78 14.13 13.26 26.48
N ASP A 79 13.53 13.60 27.63
CA ASP A 79 12.96 12.62 28.54
C ASP A 79 11.83 11.81 27.88
N ARG A 80 11.01 12.44 27.04
CA ARG A 80 10.03 11.74 26.19
C ARG A 80 10.69 10.74 25.25
N CYS A 81 11.73 11.12 24.52
CA CYS A 81 12.42 10.20 23.62
C CYS A 81 13.01 9.00 24.37
N VAL A 82 13.57 9.23 25.56
CA VAL A 82 14.08 8.15 26.43
C VAL A 82 12.95 7.23 26.86
N ALA A 83 11.81 7.77 27.29
CA ALA A 83 10.64 7.00 27.71
C ALA A 83 10.08 6.16 26.54
N ILE A 84 9.92 6.75 25.35
CA ILE A 84 9.47 6.07 24.13
C ILE A 84 10.38 4.89 23.82
N ARG A 85 11.70 5.12 23.78
CA ARG A 85 12.68 4.07 23.50
C ARG A 85 12.64 2.95 24.54
N THR A 86 12.54 3.29 25.81
CA THR A 86 12.48 2.32 26.90
C THR A 86 11.26 1.41 26.76
N GLN A 87 10.08 1.98 26.52
CA GLN A 87 8.86 1.22 26.35
C GLN A 87 8.86 0.35 25.07
N LEU A 88 9.40 0.86 23.96
CA LEU A 88 9.57 0.08 22.73
C LEU A 88 10.54 -1.10 22.94
N SER A 89 11.64 -0.89 23.69
CA SER A 89 12.59 -1.95 24.01
C SER A 89 11.97 -3.00 24.93
N GLN A 90 11.18 -2.60 25.93
CA GLN A 90 10.42 -3.52 26.79
C GLN A 90 9.38 -4.33 25.99
N ALA A 91 8.81 -3.73 24.95
CA ALA A 91 7.91 -4.41 24.03
C ALA A 91 8.65 -5.31 23.00
N ASN A 92 9.98 -5.34 23.03
CA ASN A 92 10.84 -6.02 22.04
C ASN A 92 10.61 -5.53 20.59
N LEU A 93 10.26 -4.24 20.42
CA LEU A 93 10.01 -3.61 19.13
C LEU A 93 11.12 -2.64 18.71
N PHE A 94 12.11 -2.46 19.55
CA PHE A 94 13.29 -1.64 19.31
C PHE A 94 14.54 -2.40 19.71
N GLY A 95 15.53 -2.50 18.83
CA GLY A 95 16.76 -3.22 19.12
C GLY A 95 17.51 -2.59 20.27
N SER A 96 17.76 -3.35 21.34
CA SER A 96 18.74 -2.98 22.33
C SER A 96 20.13 -3.08 21.71
N PRO A 97 21.05 -2.11 21.93
CA PRO A 97 22.46 -2.36 21.74
C PRO A 97 22.83 -3.55 22.63
N SER A 98 23.34 -4.64 22.07
CA SER A 98 23.80 -5.77 22.86
C SER A 98 24.91 -5.29 23.80
N ALA A 99 24.61 -5.21 25.08
CA ALA A 99 25.57 -4.94 26.12
C ALA A 99 26.37 -6.21 26.42
N ASP A 100 27.12 -6.72 25.45
CA ASP A 100 28.13 -7.73 25.70
C ASP A 100 29.29 -7.61 24.70
N PRO A 101 30.39 -6.90 25.08
CA PRO A 101 31.58 -6.77 24.24
C PRO A 101 32.42 -8.05 24.12
N GLY A 102 31.98 -9.18 24.70
CA GLY A 102 32.79 -10.40 24.90
C GLY A 102 32.37 -11.64 24.12
N SER A 103 31.28 -11.64 23.39
CA SER A 103 30.82 -12.84 22.67
C SER A 103 31.38 -12.90 21.25
N HIS A 104 32.54 -13.52 21.08
CA HIS A 104 33.08 -14.02 19.79
C HIS A 104 32.29 -15.24 19.31
N LYS A 105 31.04 -15.09 18.91
CA LYS A 105 30.37 -16.02 17.97
C LYS A 105 29.52 -15.22 17.02
N ALA A 106 30.04 -15.04 15.81
CA ALA A 106 29.30 -14.57 14.67
C ALA A 106 28.19 -15.58 14.35
N THR A 107 27.02 -15.39 14.91
CA THR A 107 25.78 -16.04 14.49
C THR A 107 24.88 -14.92 13.98
N THR A 108 24.71 -14.90 12.67
CA THR A 108 23.67 -14.21 11.89
C THR A 108 23.15 -12.91 12.52
N GLN A 109 23.63 -11.78 11.99
CA GLN A 109 23.19 -10.44 12.36
C GLN A 109 21.66 -10.38 12.30
N GLN A 110 21.00 -10.45 13.46
CA GLN A 110 19.70 -9.81 13.62
C GLN A 110 19.95 -8.32 13.41
N ALA A 111 19.55 -7.81 12.28
CA ALA A 111 19.57 -6.39 11.98
C ALA A 111 18.60 -5.71 12.96
N THR A 112 19.14 -5.21 14.07
CA THR A 112 18.40 -4.32 14.97
C THR A 112 18.07 -3.07 14.16
N THR A 113 16.84 -2.97 13.69
CA THR A 113 16.34 -1.79 13.01
C THR A 113 16.26 -0.65 14.01
N THR A 114 17.29 0.16 14.05
CA THR A 114 17.30 1.40 14.83
C THR A 114 16.80 2.51 13.92
N TRP A 115 15.60 3.01 14.18
CA TRP A 115 15.12 4.26 13.57
C TRP A 115 15.25 5.40 14.56
N ARG A 116 15.05 6.65 14.09
CA ARG A 116 15.12 7.85 14.93
C ARG A 116 13.83 8.04 15.73
N VAL A 117 13.96 8.29 17.03
CA VAL A 117 12.83 8.55 17.93
C VAL A 117 12.54 10.05 17.98
N SER A 118 11.30 10.44 17.73
CA SER A 118 10.81 11.81 17.85
C SER A 118 10.00 11.98 19.14
N PRO A 119 10.07 13.13 19.83
CA PRO A 119 9.28 13.37 21.04
C PRO A 119 7.79 13.65 20.73
N CYS A 120 7.42 13.89 19.47
CA CYS A 120 6.08 14.26 19.07
C CYS A 120 5.53 13.37 17.94
N PRO A 121 4.20 13.16 17.88
CA PRO A 121 3.56 12.48 16.76
C PRO A 121 3.62 13.33 15.49
N PHE A 122 3.27 12.74 14.36
CA PHE A 122 3.08 13.47 13.11
C PHE A 122 1.67 14.08 13.10
N TYR A 123 1.59 15.42 13.00
CA TYR A 123 0.32 16.11 13.08
C TYR A 123 -0.36 16.25 11.72
N LEU A 124 -1.64 15.88 11.68
CA LEU A 124 -2.55 16.06 10.56
C LEU A 124 -3.48 17.26 10.83
N SER A 125 -3.93 17.91 9.76
CA SER A 125 -5.07 18.83 9.83
C SER A 125 -6.38 18.05 9.94
N ALA A 126 -7.46 18.73 10.32
CA ALA A 126 -8.81 18.14 10.33
C ALA A 126 -9.24 17.65 8.95
N ASP A 127 -8.91 18.42 7.88
CA ASP A 127 -9.22 18.03 6.50
C ASP A 127 -8.44 16.78 6.05
N GLN A 128 -7.17 16.64 6.49
CA GLN A 128 -6.40 15.43 6.24
C GLN A 128 -6.98 14.22 6.96
N LEU A 129 -7.43 14.37 8.21
CA LEU A 129 -8.14 13.30 8.91
C LEU A 129 -9.43 12.91 8.18
N GLN A 130 -10.20 13.91 7.72
CA GLN A 130 -11.42 13.67 6.94
C GLN A 130 -11.11 12.92 5.65
N PHE A 131 -10.04 13.31 4.93
CA PHE A 131 -9.56 12.60 3.75
C PHE A 131 -9.29 11.12 4.07
N PHE A 132 -8.49 10.81 5.10
CA PHE A 132 -8.20 9.43 5.48
C PHE A 132 -9.44 8.66 5.92
N THR A 133 -10.36 9.30 6.62
CA THR A 133 -11.60 8.66 7.04
C THR A 133 -12.49 8.30 5.84
N ALA A 134 -12.59 9.18 4.86
CA ALA A 134 -13.38 8.95 3.64
C ALA A 134 -12.71 7.95 2.68
N LEU A 135 -11.39 7.81 2.73
CA LEU A 135 -10.62 6.96 1.82
C LEU A 135 -10.90 5.47 2.04
N GLY A 136 -11.05 5.01 3.27
CA GLY A 136 -11.24 3.59 3.60
C GLY A 136 -12.39 2.93 2.84
N PRO A 137 -13.63 3.46 2.91
CA PRO A 137 -14.77 2.95 2.14
C PRO A 137 -14.55 2.93 0.63
N GLN A 138 -13.84 3.92 0.08
CA GLN A 138 -13.53 3.99 -1.34
C GLN A 138 -12.56 2.89 -1.75
N LEU A 139 -11.53 2.62 -0.95
CA LEU A 139 -10.58 1.53 -1.19
C LEU A 139 -11.25 0.15 -1.08
N LEU A 140 -12.16 -0.05 -0.13
CA LEU A 140 -12.94 -1.29 -0.08
C LEU A 140 -13.82 -1.46 -1.31
N SER A 141 -14.44 -0.38 -1.79
CA SER A 141 -15.23 -0.41 -3.03
C SER A 141 -14.34 -0.72 -4.24
N PHE A 142 -13.13 -0.17 -4.28
CA PHE A 142 -12.13 -0.49 -5.31
C PHE A 142 -11.74 -1.98 -5.29
N TYR A 143 -11.45 -2.57 -4.13
CA TYR A 143 -11.14 -4.00 -4.02
C TYR A 143 -12.32 -4.90 -4.44
N ARG A 144 -13.55 -4.52 -4.11
CA ARG A 144 -14.77 -5.21 -4.57
C ARG A 144 -14.88 -5.18 -6.09
N ALA A 145 -14.70 -4.00 -6.68
CA ALA A 145 -14.77 -3.81 -8.12
C ALA A 145 -13.62 -4.54 -8.85
N LEU A 146 -12.39 -4.49 -8.33
CA LEU A 146 -11.25 -5.22 -8.89
C LEU A 146 -11.49 -6.74 -8.88
N ASN A 147 -11.97 -7.26 -7.77
CA ASN A 147 -12.31 -8.68 -7.63
C ASN A 147 -13.44 -9.12 -8.59
N GLN A 148 -14.44 -8.26 -8.77
CA GLN A 148 -15.49 -8.45 -9.76
C GLN A 148 -14.94 -8.44 -11.18
N LEU A 149 -14.12 -7.42 -11.53
CA LEU A 149 -13.49 -7.29 -12.85
C LEU A 149 -12.70 -8.54 -13.22
N TYR A 150 -11.86 -9.02 -12.29
CA TYR A 150 -11.10 -10.26 -12.46
C TYR A 150 -12.03 -11.46 -12.70
N SER A 151 -13.04 -11.65 -11.83
CA SER A 151 -14.00 -12.75 -11.96
C SER A 151 -14.80 -12.70 -13.25
N GLU A 152 -15.19 -11.54 -13.72
CA GLU A 152 -15.91 -11.35 -14.99
C GLU A 152 -15.01 -11.56 -16.18
N SER A 153 -13.73 -11.15 -16.12
CA SER A 153 -12.75 -11.42 -17.16
C SER A 153 -12.51 -12.92 -17.33
N VAL A 154 -12.34 -13.66 -16.23
CA VAL A 154 -12.24 -15.14 -16.25
C VAL A 154 -13.44 -15.79 -16.91
N LYS A 155 -14.64 -15.22 -16.76
CA LYS A 155 -15.90 -15.71 -17.36
C LYS A 155 -16.17 -15.19 -18.77
N GLY A 156 -15.27 -14.41 -19.35
CA GLY A 156 -15.44 -13.80 -20.69
C GLY A 156 -16.48 -12.68 -20.76
N ARG A 157 -16.87 -12.08 -19.64
CA ARG A 157 -17.80 -10.92 -19.57
C ARG A 157 -17.06 -9.58 -19.61
N GLN A 158 -15.79 -9.58 -19.26
CA GLN A 158 -14.85 -8.46 -19.38
C GLN A 158 -13.66 -8.92 -20.24
N PRO A 159 -12.82 -8.03 -20.75
CA PRO A 159 -11.71 -8.39 -21.62
C PRO A 159 -10.81 -9.46 -21.00
N ALA A 160 -10.51 -10.52 -21.76
CA ALA A 160 -9.75 -11.68 -21.27
C ALA A 160 -8.32 -11.31 -20.83
N TRP A 161 -7.74 -10.27 -21.41
CA TRP A 161 -6.40 -9.80 -21.07
C TRP A 161 -6.29 -9.32 -19.61
N VAL A 162 -7.40 -8.89 -18.97
CA VAL A 162 -7.40 -8.47 -17.56
C VAL A 162 -7.02 -9.63 -16.64
N ALA A 163 -7.71 -10.77 -16.77
CA ALA A 163 -7.36 -11.95 -15.97
C ALA A 163 -5.98 -12.48 -16.36
N ALA A 164 -5.66 -12.51 -17.66
CA ALA A 164 -4.37 -12.99 -18.14
C ALA A 164 -3.20 -12.18 -17.55
N SER A 165 -3.31 -10.85 -17.51
CA SER A 165 -2.25 -9.98 -16.95
C SER A 165 -2.13 -10.11 -15.42
N LEU A 166 -3.26 -10.29 -14.71
CA LEU A 166 -3.25 -10.47 -13.26
C LEU A 166 -2.76 -11.86 -12.83
N ASP A 167 -2.86 -12.86 -13.71
CA ASP A 167 -2.36 -14.22 -13.46
C ASP A 167 -0.93 -14.43 -13.98
N GLN A 168 -0.40 -13.49 -14.74
CA GLN A 168 0.92 -13.61 -15.36
C GLN A 168 2.02 -13.89 -14.33
N GLY A 169 2.84 -14.90 -14.60
CA GLY A 169 3.95 -15.31 -13.74
C GLY A 169 3.57 -16.09 -12.47
N LYS A 170 2.29 -16.40 -12.27
CA LYS A 170 1.80 -17.09 -11.08
C LYS A 170 1.64 -18.60 -11.31
N PRO A 171 1.89 -19.44 -10.27
CA PRO A 171 1.63 -20.87 -10.36
C PRO A 171 0.16 -21.18 -10.65
N GLU A 172 -0.09 -22.04 -11.65
CA GLU A 172 -1.45 -22.43 -12.05
C GLU A 172 -2.28 -22.96 -10.86
N ALA A 173 -1.68 -23.74 -9.97
CA ALA A 173 -2.36 -24.28 -8.79
C ALA A 173 -2.89 -23.16 -7.87
N LEU A 174 -2.13 -22.08 -7.68
CA LEU A 174 -2.54 -20.92 -6.88
C LEU A 174 -3.65 -20.13 -7.58
N VAL A 175 -3.55 -19.93 -8.90
CA VAL A 175 -4.57 -19.28 -9.72
C VAL A 175 -5.89 -20.06 -9.61
N GLN A 176 -5.87 -21.38 -9.79
CA GLN A 176 -7.05 -22.23 -9.69
C GLN A 176 -7.65 -22.23 -8.27
N TYR A 177 -6.80 -22.23 -7.25
CA TYR A 177 -7.25 -22.09 -5.86
C TYR A 177 -8.00 -20.76 -5.65
N SER A 178 -7.43 -19.65 -6.11
CA SER A 178 -8.01 -18.31 -5.97
C SER A 178 -9.38 -18.15 -6.66
N ARG A 179 -9.62 -18.93 -7.73
CA ARG A 179 -10.85 -18.92 -8.52
C ARG A 179 -11.98 -19.80 -7.96
N MET A 180 -11.74 -20.52 -6.86
CA MET A 180 -12.77 -21.38 -6.27
C MET A 180 -14.00 -20.58 -5.86
N LYS A 181 -15.21 -21.15 -6.12
CA LYS A 181 -16.49 -20.50 -5.80
C LYS A 181 -16.56 -19.98 -4.36
N ARG A 182 -15.99 -20.73 -3.43
CA ARG A 182 -15.95 -20.37 -2.02
C ARG A 182 -15.19 -19.07 -1.75
N LEU A 183 -14.05 -18.84 -2.44
CA LEU A 183 -13.21 -17.66 -2.27
C LEU A 183 -13.67 -16.47 -3.11
N ARG A 184 -14.71 -16.64 -3.93
CA ARG A 184 -15.12 -15.64 -4.91
C ARG A 184 -15.30 -14.24 -4.33
N ASP A 185 -15.98 -14.17 -3.18
CA ASP A 185 -16.37 -12.91 -2.55
C ASP A 185 -15.43 -12.51 -1.38
N GLU A 186 -14.38 -13.32 -1.11
CA GLU A 186 -13.38 -12.99 -0.10
C GLU A 186 -12.45 -11.87 -0.58
N LEU A 187 -12.18 -10.92 0.31
CA LEU A 187 -11.33 -9.76 0.09
C LEU A 187 -10.30 -9.64 1.22
N PRO A 188 -9.19 -8.91 1.02
CA PRO A 188 -8.32 -8.52 2.11
C PRO A 188 -9.12 -7.77 3.19
N ALA A 189 -9.00 -8.21 4.43
CA ALA A 189 -9.65 -7.57 5.56
C ALA A 189 -8.81 -6.46 6.20
N VAL A 190 -7.54 -6.38 5.82
CA VAL A 190 -6.65 -5.25 6.11
C VAL A 190 -6.36 -4.54 4.80
N ILE A 191 -6.52 -3.21 4.79
CA ILE A 191 -6.17 -2.36 3.65
C ILE A 191 -5.21 -1.29 4.17
N ARG A 192 -4.01 -1.23 3.61
CA ARG A 192 -3.03 -0.20 3.94
C ARG A 192 -2.47 0.42 2.65
N PRO A 193 -2.95 1.60 2.28
CA PRO A 193 -2.29 2.39 1.25
C PRO A 193 -1.00 3.01 1.80
N ASP A 194 0.02 3.12 0.96
CA ASP A 194 1.15 4.00 1.19
C ASP A 194 0.87 5.36 0.54
N VAL A 195 0.62 6.36 1.38
CA VAL A 195 0.20 7.70 0.96
C VAL A 195 1.35 8.69 1.12
N ILE A 196 1.67 9.39 0.06
CA ILE A 196 2.69 10.44 0.05
C ILE A 196 2.01 11.81 -0.05
N PRO A 197 2.14 12.69 0.97
CA PRO A 197 1.74 14.09 0.84
C PRO A 197 2.67 14.80 -0.15
N THR A 198 2.08 15.46 -1.13
CA THR A 198 2.79 16.27 -2.15
C THR A 198 2.38 17.74 -2.04
N GLU A 199 2.94 18.62 -2.87
CA GLU A 199 2.49 20.03 -2.93
C GLU A 199 1.07 20.14 -3.53
N ASP A 200 0.65 19.16 -4.34
CA ASP A 200 -0.63 19.17 -5.05
C ASP A 200 -1.72 18.34 -4.34
N GLY A 201 -1.39 17.66 -3.24
CA GLY A 201 -2.35 16.82 -2.49
C GLY A 201 -1.75 15.50 -2.03
N MET A 202 -2.62 14.50 -1.81
CA MET A 202 -2.23 13.16 -1.36
C MET A 202 -2.14 12.20 -2.53
N VAL A 203 -1.10 11.37 -2.57
CA VAL A 203 -0.88 10.38 -3.64
C VAL A 203 -0.68 8.99 -3.03
N ILE A 204 -1.44 8.01 -3.50
CA ILE A 204 -1.30 6.60 -3.10
C ILE A 204 -0.34 5.91 -4.06
N THR A 205 0.80 5.48 -3.55
CA THR A 205 1.82 4.81 -4.39
C THR A 205 1.69 3.29 -4.41
N GLU A 206 1.02 2.72 -3.42
CA GLU A 206 0.88 1.28 -3.23
C GLU A 206 -0.35 0.95 -2.38
N LEU A 207 -0.95 -0.21 -2.60
CA LEU A 207 -1.94 -0.84 -1.72
C LEU A 207 -1.36 -2.15 -1.21
N ASP A 208 -1.32 -2.32 0.10
CA ASP A 208 -0.81 -3.51 0.75
C ASP A 208 -1.92 -4.20 1.55
N SER A 209 -2.09 -5.49 1.33
CA SER A 209 -3.07 -6.34 2.02
C SER A 209 -2.45 -7.28 3.07
N VAL A 210 -1.10 -7.33 3.13
CA VAL A 210 -0.32 -8.05 4.15
C VAL A 210 0.66 -7.10 4.85
N PRO A 211 0.18 -5.95 5.36
CA PRO A 211 1.08 -4.90 5.80
C PRO A 211 1.79 -5.23 7.10
N GLY A 212 3.09 -4.96 7.13
CA GLY A 212 3.83 -4.79 8.39
C GLY A 212 3.47 -3.50 9.10
N GLY A 213 3.87 -3.38 10.37
CA GLY A 213 3.71 -2.18 11.17
C GLY A 213 2.40 -2.10 11.96
N ILE A 214 1.53 -3.12 11.93
CA ILE A 214 0.28 -3.14 12.71
C ILE A 214 0.59 -3.10 14.21
N GLY A 215 1.45 -4.01 14.67
CA GLY A 215 1.85 -4.10 16.09
C GLY A 215 2.69 -2.89 16.50
N LEU A 216 3.60 -2.44 15.64
CA LEU A 216 4.43 -1.26 15.89
C LEU A 216 3.57 0.00 16.02
N THR A 217 2.63 0.24 15.12
CA THR A 217 1.73 1.41 15.16
C THR A 217 0.87 1.37 16.41
N ALA A 218 0.34 0.20 16.77
CA ALA A 218 -0.43 0.02 18.00
C ALA A 218 0.39 0.36 19.24
N CYS A 219 1.60 -0.17 19.34
CA CYS A 219 2.50 0.09 20.48
C CYS A 219 2.89 1.57 20.56
N LEU A 220 3.28 2.17 19.44
CA LEU A 220 3.60 3.60 19.37
C LEU A 220 2.41 4.45 19.81
N THR A 221 1.19 4.14 19.32
CA THR A 221 0.00 4.89 19.69
C THR A 221 -0.25 4.82 21.21
N GLN A 222 -0.10 3.65 21.83
CA GLN A 222 -0.22 3.50 23.29
C GLN A 222 0.85 4.31 24.04
N ILE A 223 2.10 4.24 23.59
CA ILE A 223 3.21 4.97 24.23
C ILE A 223 3.00 6.48 24.16
N TYR A 224 2.61 7.01 22.98
CA TYR A 224 2.39 8.44 22.81
C TYR A 224 1.14 8.93 23.54
N ASP A 225 0.13 8.08 23.74
CA ASP A 225 -1.05 8.40 24.55
C ASP A 225 -0.70 8.52 26.05
N ASP A 226 0.21 7.67 26.53
CA ASP A 226 0.69 7.69 27.92
C ASP A 226 1.58 8.92 28.25
N LEU A 227 2.08 9.62 27.23
CA LEU A 227 2.84 10.86 27.38
C LEU A 227 1.88 12.05 27.54
N GLU A 228 1.28 12.18 28.68
CA GLU A 228 0.10 12.97 29.13
C GLU A 228 -0.14 14.39 28.54
N ASP A 229 0.82 15.00 27.86
CA ASP A 229 0.70 16.37 27.32
C ASP A 229 0.22 16.44 25.87
N THR A 230 -0.14 15.33 25.25
CA THR A 230 -0.68 15.38 23.89
C THR A 230 -2.18 15.70 23.94
N HIS A 231 -2.53 16.97 24.08
CA HIS A 231 -3.90 17.46 23.77
C HIS A 231 -4.30 17.20 22.31
N ALA A 232 -3.49 16.44 21.60
CA ALA A 232 -3.70 16.03 20.25
C ALA A 232 -4.37 14.65 20.24
N GLY A 233 -5.56 14.55 19.69
CA GLY A 233 -6.21 13.26 19.48
C GLY A 233 -5.40 12.38 18.54
N LEU A 234 -4.82 11.29 19.05
CA LEU A 234 -4.18 10.27 18.20
C LEU A 234 -5.22 9.62 17.29
N VAL A 235 -4.88 9.42 16.02
CA VAL A 235 -5.79 8.80 15.05
C VAL A 235 -6.09 7.36 15.49
N GLY A 236 -7.38 7.04 15.64
CA GLY A 236 -7.85 5.77 16.17
C GLY A 236 -7.86 5.67 17.70
N GLY A 237 -7.24 6.62 18.41
CA GLY A 237 -7.07 6.60 19.87
C GLY A 237 -6.15 5.47 20.35
N ARG A 238 -5.90 5.41 21.65
CA ARG A 238 -4.97 4.48 22.30
C ARG A 238 -5.11 3.03 21.84
N GLU A 239 -6.34 2.53 21.76
CA GLU A 239 -6.63 1.11 21.53
C GLU A 239 -7.16 0.82 20.10
N GLY A 240 -7.27 1.84 19.23
CA GLY A 240 -7.92 1.71 17.93
C GLY A 240 -7.32 0.58 17.07
N MET A 241 -6.00 0.50 17.01
CA MET A 241 -5.30 -0.54 16.25
C MET A 241 -5.59 -1.95 16.78
N VAL A 242 -5.46 -2.17 18.10
CA VAL A 242 -5.68 -3.49 18.72
C VAL A 242 -7.13 -3.90 18.61
N ARG A 243 -8.07 -3.00 18.97
CA ARG A 243 -9.50 -3.30 18.96
C ARG A 243 -10.06 -3.43 17.55
N GLY A 244 -9.60 -2.61 16.60
CA GLY A 244 -9.98 -2.72 15.20
C GLY A 244 -9.54 -4.07 14.61
N PHE A 245 -8.30 -4.46 14.84
CA PHE A 245 -7.75 -5.75 14.41
C PHE A 245 -8.49 -6.93 15.09
N ALA A 246 -8.76 -6.83 16.39
CA ALA A 246 -9.52 -7.81 17.15
C ALA A 246 -10.94 -8.00 16.58
N ARG A 247 -11.64 -6.89 16.29
CA ARG A 247 -12.99 -6.89 15.71
C ARG A 247 -13.02 -7.55 14.35
N MET A 248 -12.07 -7.19 13.49
CA MET A 248 -11.88 -7.81 12.17
C MET A 248 -11.70 -9.34 12.30
N LEU A 249 -10.80 -9.80 13.17
CA LEU A 249 -10.54 -11.23 13.35
C LEU A 249 -11.75 -11.97 13.90
N ARG A 250 -12.49 -11.40 14.87
CA ARG A 250 -13.74 -11.98 15.38
C ARG A 250 -14.81 -12.10 14.27
N ALA A 251 -14.94 -11.08 13.43
CA ALA A 251 -15.88 -11.13 12.30
C ALA A 251 -15.51 -12.24 11.31
N ILE A 252 -14.23 -12.50 11.06
CA ILE A 252 -13.74 -13.57 10.20
C ILE A 252 -13.91 -14.94 10.88
N GLN A 253 -13.66 -15.02 12.19
CA GLN A 253 -13.83 -16.22 12.97
C GLN A 253 -15.28 -16.72 12.96
N GLN A 254 -16.24 -15.80 13.01
CA GLN A 254 -17.67 -16.12 13.09
C GLN A 254 -17.97 -17.08 14.27
N GLN A 255 -18.60 -18.22 13.97
CA GLN A 255 -18.94 -19.25 14.95
C GLN A 255 -17.90 -20.38 15.06
N ARG A 256 -16.73 -20.25 14.38
CA ARG A 256 -15.68 -21.28 14.46
C ARG A 256 -15.04 -21.24 15.84
N GLU A 257 -15.06 -22.40 16.51
CA GLU A 257 -14.36 -22.56 17.77
C GLU A 257 -12.86 -22.72 17.53
N GLY A 258 -12.05 -22.09 18.37
CA GLY A 258 -10.60 -22.19 18.30
C GLY A 258 -9.88 -20.85 18.43
N CYS A 259 -8.60 -20.90 18.23
CA CYS A 259 -7.70 -19.75 18.35
C CYS A 259 -7.40 -19.11 16.99
N ILE A 260 -6.73 -18.00 17.06
CA ILE A 260 -6.17 -17.27 15.91
C ILE A 260 -4.68 -17.56 15.85
N ALA A 261 -4.20 -18.07 14.72
CA ALA A 261 -2.78 -18.24 14.45
C ALA A 261 -2.31 -17.15 13.48
N ILE A 262 -1.41 -16.28 13.93
CA ILE A 262 -0.70 -15.34 13.07
C ILE A 262 0.54 -16.08 12.56
N LEU A 263 0.52 -16.46 11.28
CA LEU A 263 1.60 -17.23 10.67
C LEU A 263 2.62 -16.29 10.03
N VAL A 264 3.81 -16.20 10.62
CA VAL A 264 4.93 -15.39 10.11
C VAL A 264 5.98 -16.31 9.51
N SER A 265 6.26 -16.18 8.21
CA SER A 265 7.29 -16.96 7.51
C SER A 265 8.71 -16.55 7.90
N GLU A 266 9.70 -17.32 7.43
CA GLU A 266 11.12 -16.98 7.63
C GLU A 266 11.52 -15.72 6.85
N GLU A 267 10.96 -15.51 5.65
CA GLU A 267 11.20 -14.27 4.87
C GLU A 267 10.67 -13.04 5.60
N SER A 268 9.55 -13.18 6.33
CA SER A 268 8.91 -12.09 7.07
C SER A 268 9.31 -12.04 8.56
N LYS A 269 10.36 -12.75 8.97
CA LYS A 269 10.75 -12.92 10.40
C LYS A 269 11.03 -11.61 11.13
N ASP A 270 11.46 -10.57 10.44
CA ASP A 270 11.73 -9.27 11.04
C ASP A 270 10.47 -8.62 11.62
N TYR A 271 9.29 -9.03 11.17
CA TYR A 271 7.99 -8.61 11.71
C TYR A 271 7.47 -9.49 12.85
N ARG A 272 8.16 -10.61 13.16
CA ARG A 272 7.72 -11.54 14.22
C ARG A 272 7.62 -10.88 15.60
N PRO A 273 8.52 -9.97 16.02
CA PRO A 273 8.38 -9.27 17.30
C PRO A 273 7.06 -8.49 17.40
N GLU A 274 6.71 -7.69 16.40
CA GLU A 274 5.48 -6.90 16.42
C GLU A 274 4.22 -7.77 16.35
N MET A 275 4.23 -8.85 15.57
CA MET A 275 3.10 -9.79 15.49
C MET A 275 2.95 -10.60 16.79
N SER A 276 4.04 -10.93 17.48
CA SER A 276 4.02 -11.56 18.79
C SER A 276 3.46 -10.62 19.86
N TRP A 277 3.87 -9.36 19.82
CA TRP A 277 3.34 -8.32 20.70
C TRP A 277 1.82 -8.13 20.45
N LEU A 278 1.41 -8.03 19.19
CA LEU A 278 0.00 -7.90 18.81
C LEU A 278 -0.83 -9.10 19.28
N ALA A 279 -0.32 -10.34 19.12
CA ALA A 279 -0.98 -11.55 19.63
C ALA A 279 -1.12 -11.50 21.17
N ALA A 280 -0.15 -10.95 21.88
CA ALA A 280 -0.23 -10.76 23.34
C ALA A 280 -1.32 -9.73 23.70
N GLN A 281 -1.45 -8.63 22.95
CA GLN A 281 -2.54 -7.66 23.18
C GLN A 281 -3.91 -8.28 22.91
N LEU A 282 -4.05 -9.07 21.82
CA LEU A 282 -5.30 -9.79 21.54
C LEU A 282 -5.71 -10.72 22.68
N ARG A 283 -4.75 -11.39 23.34
CA ARG A 283 -5.03 -12.21 24.53
C ARG A 283 -5.54 -11.39 25.72
N LYS A 284 -5.04 -10.17 25.90
CA LYS A 284 -5.59 -9.23 26.89
C LYS A 284 -7.03 -8.81 26.59
N GLU A 285 -7.38 -8.73 25.30
CA GLU A 285 -8.76 -8.50 24.83
C GLU A 285 -9.64 -9.77 24.84
N GLY A 286 -9.15 -10.87 25.44
CA GLY A 286 -9.88 -12.12 25.57
C GLY A 286 -9.95 -12.96 24.27
N ILE A 287 -9.06 -12.72 23.31
CA ILE A 287 -8.94 -13.49 22.09
C ILE A 287 -7.75 -14.43 22.19
N ALA A 288 -7.97 -15.74 22.12
CA ALA A 288 -6.91 -16.72 22.06
C ALA A 288 -6.13 -16.54 20.74
N ALA A 289 -4.95 -15.94 20.79
CA ALA A 289 -4.14 -15.63 19.62
C ALA A 289 -2.65 -15.85 19.87
N TRP A 290 -1.95 -16.43 18.89
CA TRP A 290 -0.51 -16.67 18.93
C TRP A 290 0.14 -16.35 17.59
N CYS A 291 1.35 -15.80 17.65
CA CYS A 291 2.25 -15.66 16.52
C CYS A 291 3.15 -16.89 16.47
N ILE A 292 3.09 -17.64 15.39
CA ILE A 292 3.84 -18.89 15.20
C ILE A 292 4.44 -18.97 13.80
N GLU A 293 5.41 -19.86 13.63
CA GLU A 293 5.91 -20.19 12.30
C GLU A 293 5.00 -21.21 11.60
N PRO A 294 4.90 -21.19 10.28
CA PRO A 294 4.09 -22.16 9.53
C PRO A 294 4.44 -23.63 9.86
N ARG A 295 5.71 -23.93 10.16
CA ARG A 295 6.14 -25.30 10.52
C ARG A 295 5.56 -25.81 11.85
N GLU A 296 5.14 -24.91 12.75
CA GLU A 296 4.57 -25.25 14.06
C GLU A 296 3.10 -25.67 13.96
N VAL A 297 2.44 -25.40 12.82
CA VAL A 297 1.07 -25.84 12.58
C VAL A 297 1.00 -27.37 12.55
N ILE A 298 0.06 -27.92 13.31
CA ILE A 298 -0.26 -29.34 13.35
C ILE A 298 -1.49 -29.56 12.46
N PHE A 299 -1.37 -30.47 11.49
CA PHE A 299 -2.48 -30.83 10.62
C PHE A 299 -3.16 -32.10 11.15
N THR A 300 -4.49 -32.09 11.23
CA THR A 300 -5.35 -33.24 11.55
C THR A 300 -6.48 -33.35 10.54
N GLU A 301 -7.22 -34.44 10.57
CA GLU A 301 -8.41 -34.63 9.71
C GLU A 301 -9.52 -33.60 10.01
N GLU A 302 -9.63 -33.14 11.27
CA GLU A 302 -10.60 -32.14 11.69
C GLU A 302 -10.19 -30.71 11.29
N GLY A 303 -8.87 -30.46 11.11
CA GLY A 303 -8.40 -29.14 10.75
C GLY A 303 -6.97 -28.85 11.21
N LEU A 304 -6.66 -27.58 11.42
CA LEU A 304 -5.37 -27.12 11.90
C LEU A 304 -5.40 -26.96 13.42
N ARG A 305 -4.28 -27.28 14.05
CA ARG A 305 -4.07 -27.10 15.49
C ARG A 305 -2.72 -26.47 15.76
N LEU A 306 -2.60 -25.83 16.89
CA LEU A 306 -1.30 -25.39 17.44
C LEU A 306 -1.13 -25.96 18.85
N ARG A 307 0.14 -26.19 19.26
CA ARG A 307 0.49 -26.59 20.61
C ARG A 307 1.27 -25.46 21.30
N THR A 308 0.75 -25.00 22.44
CA THR A 308 1.41 -24.03 23.28
C THR A 308 1.09 -24.33 24.73
N ASP A 309 2.05 -24.07 25.63
CA ASP A 309 1.92 -24.31 27.07
C ASP A 309 1.45 -25.75 27.42
N GLY A 310 1.91 -26.74 26.62
CA GLY A 310 1.55 -28.14 26.80
C GLY A 310 0.12 -28.51 26.38
N LYS A 311 -0.66 -27.57 25.83
CA LYS A 311 -2.03 -27.77 25.36
C LYS A 311 -2.14 -27.61 23.86
N GLU A 312 -3.09 -28.31 23.26
CA GLU A 312 -3.43 -28.17 21.85
C GLU A 312 -4.74 -27.39 21.68
N TYR A 313 -4.68 -26.41 20.78
CA TYR A 313 -5.82 -25.56 20.44
C TYR A 313 -6.17 -25.76 18.95
N PRO A 314 -7.45 -25.95 18.59
CA PRO A 314 -7.86 -25.87 17.20
C PRO A 314 -7.64 -24.43 16.70
N ILE A 315 -7.22 -24.29 15.44
CA ILE A 315 -7.06 -23.00 14.78
C ILE A 315 -8.33 -22.68 14.02
N ALA A 316 -9.05 -21.64 14.44
CA ALA A 316 -10.25 -21.15 13.77
C ALA A 316 -9.92 -20.18 12.63
N VAL A 317 -8.90 -19.34 12.83
CA VAL A 317 -8.46 -18.33 11.87
C VAL A 317 -6.94 -18.39 11.71
N VAL A 318 -6.50 -18.37 10.49
CA VAL A 318 -5.11 -18.09 10.11
C VAL A 318 -5.04 -16.64 9.61
N TYR A 319 -4.31 -15.80 10.32
CA TYR A 319 -3.84 -14.54 9.78
C TYR A 319 -2.53 -14.80 9.03
N ARG A 320 -2.60 -14.75 7.69
CA ARG A 320 -1.47 -15.02 6.80
C ARG A 320 -0.54 -13.81 6.75
N PHE A 321 0.55 -13.86 7.50
CA PHE A 321 1.59 -12.84 7.47
C PHE A 321 2.81 -13.36 6.70
N TYR A 322 2.61 -13.61 5.42
CA TYR A 322 3.63 -13.96 4.43
C TYR A 322 3.12 -13.68 3.02
N GLU A 323 4.05 -13.42 2.13
CA GLU A 323 3.77 -13.13 0.74
C GLU A 323 3.47 -14.39 -0.07
N LEU A 324 2.59 -14.26 -1.08
CA LEU A 324 2.18 -15.39 -1.91
C LEU A 324 3.28 -15.87 -2.87
N PHE A 325 4.24 -15.01 -3.21
CA PHE A 325 5.39 -15.43 -4.02
C PHE A 325 6.29 -16.42 -3.28
N ASP A 326 6.31 -16.38 -1.94
CA ASP A 326 7.15 -17.21 -1.09
C ASP A 326 6.55 -18.59 -0.77
N LEU A 327 5.35 -18.89 -1.26
CA LEU A 327 4.61 -20.12 -0.91
C LEU A 327 5.40 -21.42 -1.05
N LEU A 328 6.31 -21.52 -2.02
CA LEU A 328 7.12 -22.71 -2.23
C LEU A 328 8.15 -22.93 -1.10
N ASN A 329 8.53 -21.88 -0.39
CA ASN A 329 9.48 -21.93 0.72
C ASN A 329 8.78 -22.04 2.09
N ILE A 330 7.45 -21.96 2.13
CA ILE A 330 6.69 -21.99 3.38
C ILE A 330 6.34 -23.43 3.75
N PRO A 331 6.89 -23.95 4.86
CA PRO A 331 6.55 -25.28 5.32
C PRO A 331 5.05 -25.43 5.55
N LYS A 332 4.46 -26.54 5.11
CA LYS A 332 3.04 -26.86 5.31
C LYS A 332 2.04 -25.89 4.67
N ALA A 333 2.48 -24.97 3.78
CA ALA A 333 1.57 -24.06 3.08
C ALA A 333 0.42 -24.79 2.39
N GLU A 334 0.70 -25.92 1.75
CA GLU A 334 -0.31 -26.76 1.08
C GLU A 334 -1.35 -27.31 2.06
N LEU A 335 -0.94 -27.68 3.28
CA LEU A 335 -1.86 -28.15 4.32
C LEU A 335 -2.76 -27.03 4.84
N VAL A 336 -2.22 -25.83 5.00
CA VAL A 336 -3.00 -24.63 5.35
C VAL A 336 -4.01 -24.33 4.25
N GLN A 337 -3.59 -24.33 2.97
CA GLN A 337 -4.48 -24.15 1.82
C GLN A 337 -5.56 -25.24 1.77
N TYR A 338 -5.18 -26.49 2.01
CA TYR A 338 -6.12 -27.61 2.04
C TYR A 338 -7.17 -27.45 3.14
N ALA A 339 -6.77 -27.11 4.36
CA ALA A 339 -7.69 -26.84 5.46
C ALA A 339 -8.64 -25.68 5.13
N GLY A 340 -8.10 -24.61 4.52
CA GLY A 340 -8.88 -23.52 3.97
C GLY A 340 -9.85 -23.97 2.90
N LYS A 341 -9.44 -24.79 1.93
CA LYS A 341 -10.29 -25.38 0.89
C LYS A 341 -11.44 -26.21 1.47
N LYS A 342 -11.23 -26.89 2.57
CA LYS A 342 -12.22 -27.74 3.25
C LYS A 342 -13.10 -27.00 4.27
N ASP A 343 -12.96 -25.67 4.37
CA ASP A 343 -13.68 -24.84 5.35
C ASP A 343 -13.40 -25.19 6.82
N ARG A 344 -12.25 -25.79 7.08
CA ARG A 344 -11.83 -26.12 8.44
C ARG A 344 -11.23 -24.93 9.18
N VAL A 345 -10.76 -23.94 8.43
CA VAL A 345 -10.14 -22.72 8.95
C VAL A 345 -10.47 -21.54 8.02
N ALA A 346 -10.69 -20.36 8.57
CA ALA A 346 -10.75 -19.12 7.80
C ALA A 346 -9.32 -18.58 7.62
N ILE A 347 -9.03 -18.03 6.45
CA ILE A 347 -7.70 -17.49 6.13
C ILE A 347 -7.84 -16.06 5.65
N THR A 348 -7.12 -15.15 6.30
CA THR A 348 -7.04 -13.73 5.90
C THR A 348 -5.60 -13.22 6.00
N PRO A 349 -5.12 -12.42 5.04
CA PRO A 349 -5.70 -12.17 3.71
C PRO A 349 -5.89 -13.46 2.90
N PRO A 350 -6.87 -13.50 1.99
CA PRO A 350 -7.13 -14.71 1.21
C PRO A 350 -6.00 -14.99 0.20
N TYR A 351 -5.89 -16.23 -0.25
CA TYR A 351 -4.95 -16.62 -1.33
C TYR A 351 -5.48 -16.14 -2.69
N LYS A 352 -5.47 -14.82 -2.90
CA LYS A 352 -5.94 -14.17 -4.12
C LYS A 352 -4.88 -13.21 -4.67
N PRO A 353 -3.85 -13.75 -5.33
CA PRO A 353 -2.71 -12.95 -5.78
C PRO A 353 -3.10 -11.82 -6.75
N ALA A 354 -4.21 -11.96 -7.49
CA ALA A 354 -4.72 -10.89 -8.35
C ALA A 354 -5.11 -9.60 -7.59
N LEU A 355 -5.38 -9.69 -6.27
CA LEU A 355 -5.71 -8.54 -5.43
C LEU A 355 -4.46 -7.92 -4.74
N GLU A 356 -3.29 -8.53 -4.91
CA GLU A 356 -2.02 -8.06 -4.32
C GLU A 356 -1.10 -7.43 -5.40
N GLU A 357 -1.66 -7.12 -6.58
CA GLU A 357 -0.92 -6.61 -7.74
C GLU A 357 -0.97 -5.08 -7.86
N LYS A 358 0.19 -4.45 -8.00
CA LYS A 358 0.29 -3.01 -8.29
C LYS A 358 -0.25 -2.64 -9.67
N SER A 359 -0.31 -3.61 -10.60
CA SER A 359 -0.96 -3.45 -11.92
C SER A 359 -2.46 -3.15 -11.83
N ALA A 360 -3.09 -3.34 -10.66
CA ALA A 360 -4.46 -2.88 -10.40
C ALA A 360 -4.64 -1.38 -10.67
N PHE A 361 -3.60 -0.55 -10.45
CA PHE A 361 -3.62 0.88 -10.79
C PHE A 361 -3.63 1.11 -12.30
N ALA A 362 -2.93 0.27 -13.06
CA ALA A 362 -2.96 0.33 -14.52
C ALA A 362 -4.36 0.00 -15.05
N LEU A 363 -5.05 -0.96 -14.44
CA LEU A 363 -6.44 -1.30 -14.80
C LEU A 363 -7.40 -0.16 -14.49
N LEU A 364 -7.21 0.57 -13.37
CA LEU A 364 -8.05 1.73 -13.00
C LEU A 364 -7.98 2.86 -14.04
N HIS A 365 -6.81 3.06 -14.64
CA HIS A 365 -6.57 4.12 -15.62
C HIS A 365 -6.78 3.67 -17.07
N HIS A 366 -7.08 2.39 -17.31
CA HIS A 366 -7.19 1.87 -18.66
C HIS A 366 -8.52 2.29 -19.31
N PRO A 367 -8.50 3.00 -20.47
CA PRO A 367 -9.72 3.61 -21.06
C PRO A 367 -10.79 2.60 -21.45
N ILE A 368 -10.42 1.39 -21.88
CA ILE A 368 -11.39 0.33 -22.22
C ILE A 368 -12.21 -0.09 -20.98
N LEU A 369 -11.67 0.05 -19.76
CA LEU A 369 -12.32 -0.33 -18.52
C LEU A 369 -13.09 0.82 -17.86
N SER A 370 -13.07 2.03 -18.42
CA SER A 370 -13.69 3.23 -17.82
C SER A 370 -15.17 3.03 -17.50
N ARG A 371 -15.93 2.43 -18.43
CA ARG A 371 -17.36 2.14 -18.22
C ARG A 371 -17.59 1.15 -17.07
N PHE A 372 -16.76 0.11 -16.97
CA PHE A 372 -16.84 -0.85 -15.87
C PHE A 372 -16.60 -0.17 -14.53
N TRP A 373 -15.52 0.64 -14.43
CA TRP A 373 -15.17 1.35 -13.21
C TRP A 373 -16.24 2.36 -12.80
N GLU A 374 -16.79 3.12 -13.77
CA GLU A 374 -17.85 4.07 -13.50
C GLU A 374 -19.12 3.39 -12.96
N GLN A 375 -19.51 2.26 -13.55
CA GLN A 375 -20.66 1.47 -13.08
C GLN A 375 -20.43 0.85 -11.68
N SER A 376 -19.19 0.46 -11.38
CA SER A 376 -18.86 -0.24 -10.12
C SER A 376 -18.59 0.71 -8.96
N LEU A 377 -18.01 1.89 -9.21
CA LEU A 377 -17.56 2.85 -8.20
C LEU A 377 -18.45 4.11 -8.12
N GLY A 378 -19.16 4.43 -9.18
CA GLY A 378 -19.76 5.74 -9.40
C GLY A 378 -18.74 6.80 -9.83
N SER A 379 -19.22 7.85 -10.51
CA SER A 379 -18.35 8.85 -11.15
C SER A 379 -17.47 9.62 -10.17
N ASP A 380 -17.97 9.94 -8.97
CA ASP A 380 -17.22 10.74 -7.99
C ASP A 380 -16.10 9.93 -7.32
N CYS A 381 -16.39 8.69 -6.89
CA CYS A 381 -15.39 7.80 -6.32
C CYS A 381 -14.31 7.47 -7.36
N LEU A 382 -14.70 7.15 -8.59
CA LEU A 382 -13.76 6.87 -9.68
C LEU A 382 -12.83 8.07 -9.93
N ARG A 383 -13.39 9.27 -10.06
CA ARG A 383 -12.61 10.50 -10.29
C ARG A 383 -11.64 10.76 -9.15
N HIS A 384 -12.10 10.61 -7.91
CA HIS A 384 -11.25 10.79 -6.73
C HIS A 384 -10.11 9.78 -6.72
N LEU A 385 -10.38 8.48 -6.89
CA LEU A 385 -9.34 7.44 -6.93
C LEU A 385 -8.36 7.66 -8.08
N GLN A 386 -8.82 8.04 -9.27
CA GLN A 386 -7.95 8.36 -10.41
C GLN A 386 -7.09 9.60 -10.17
N THR A 387 -7.51 10.51 -9.30
CA THR A 387 -6.72 11.71 -8.93
C THR A 387 -5.61 11.36 -7.95
N ILE A 388 -5.89 10.47 -6.98
CA ILE A 388 -4.94 10.16 -5.90
C ILE A 388 -4.08 8.92 -6.17
N MET A 389 -4.47 8.05 -7.09
CA MET A 389 -3.67 6.92 -7.58
C MET A 389 -2.95 7.35 -8.87
N PRO A 390 -1.61 7.36 -8.91
CA PRO A 390 -0.86 7.81 -10.08
C PRO A 390 -1.21 7.01 -11.33
N LYS A 391 -1.15 7.66 -12.50
CA LYS A 391 -1.24 6.92 -13.75
C LYS A 391 -0.17 5.85 -13.79
N THR A 392 -0.60 4.67 -14.14
CA THR A 392 0.21 3.47 -14.12
C THR A 392 -0.05 2.67 -15.38
N TRP A 393 0.99 2.03 -15.89
CA TRP A 393 0.94 1.17 -17.07
C TRP A 393 1.61 -0.16 -16.75
N LEU A 394 1.06 -1.24 -17.29
CA LEU A 394 1.70 -2.53 -17.29
C LEU A 394 2.75 -2.56 -18.42
N LEU A 395 3.99 -2.88 -18.11
CA LEU A 395 5.08 -3.02 -19.08
C LEU A 395 4.96 -4.37 -19.82
N ASP A 396 3.98 -4.44 -20.72
CA ASP A 396 3.72 -5.60 -21.57
C ASP A 396 4.49 -5.45 -22.89
N PRO A 397 5.44 -6.38 -23.22
CA PRO A 397 6.23 -6.31 -24.44
C PRO A 397 5.45 -6.66 -25.72
N THR A 398 4.18 -7.05 -25.61
CA THR A 398 3.35 -7.39 -26.77
C THR A 398 3.29 -6.22 -27.75
N PRO A 399 3.65 -6.40 -29.03
CA PRO A 399 3.63 -5.33 -30.02
C PRO A 399 2.22 -4.77 -30.22
N LEU A 400 2.12 -3.45 -30.22
CA LEU A 400 0.87 -2.77 -30.57
C LEU A 400 0.71 -2.71 -32.10
N PRO A 401 -0.54 -2.61 -32.62
CA PRO A 401 -0.79 -2.29 -34.01
C PRO A 401 -0.07 -1.01 -34.46
N ALA A 402 0.35 -0.94 -35.72
CA ALA A 402 1.24 0.12 -36.24
C ALA A 402 0.76 1.56 -36.00
N ILE A 403 -0.55 1.79 -35.85
CA ILE A 403 -1.14 3.11 -35.59
C ILE A 403 -1.56 3.33 -34.14
N ALA A 404 -1.39 2.32 -33.30
CA ALA A 404 -1.80 2.39 -31.90
C ALA A 404 -0.73 3.06 -31.05
N THR A 405 -1.16 3.72 -29.97
CA THR A 405 -0.29 4.26 -28.93
C THR A 405 -0.67 3.68 -27.58
N ILE A 406 0.30 3.68 -26.65
CA ILE A 406 0.04 3.30 -25.27
C ILE A 406 -0.90 4.35 -24.66
N PRO A 407 -2.07 3.94 -24.15
CA PRO A 407 -3.11 4.88 -23.72
C PRO A 407 -2.58 5.87 -22.67
N ASN A 408 -2.84 7.17 -22.91
CA ASN A 408 -2.50 8.26 -21.98
C ASN A 408 -1.01 8.40 -21.63
N LEU A 409 -0.08 7.72 -22.32
CA LEU A 409 1.34 7.84 -22.12
C LEU A 409 1.96 8.82 -23.11
N HIS A 410 2.58 9.88 -22.59
CA HIS A 410 3.24 10.92 -23.38
C HIS A 410 4.64 11.19 -22.81
N VAL A 411 5.61 11.41 -23.70
CA VAL A 411 6.96 11.83 -23.38
C VAL A 411 7.36 12.95 -24.33
N GLY A 412 7.89 14.05 -23.80
CA GLY A 412 8.22 15.23 -24.60
C GLY A 412 7.01 15.82 -25.36
N GLY A 413 5.79 15.61 -24.87
CA GLY A 413 4.56 16.05 -25.52
C GLY A 413 4.05 15.12 -26.64
N HIS A 414 4.76 14.02 -26.94
CA HIS A 414 4.41 13.05 -27.97
C HIS A 414 3.82 11.78 -27.36
N ALA A 415 2.77 11.23 -28.00
CA ALA A 415 2.20 9.94 -27.63
C ALA A 415 3.22 8.81 -27.89
N VAL A 416 3.32 7.88 -26.96
CA VAL A 416 4.26 6.76 -27.04
C VAL A 416 3.61 5.58 -27.74
N ALA A 417 4.19 5.12 -28.86
CA ALA A 417 3.68 3.97 -29.62
C ALA A 417 4.31 2.64 -29.19
N GLN A 418 5.49 2.67 -28.58
CA GLN A 418 6.21 1.48 -28.14
C GLN A 418 7.12 1.81 -26.94
N TRP A 419 7.33 0.85 -26.06
CA TRP A 419 8.10 1.04 -24.84
C TRP A 419 9.54 1.53 -25.08
N THR A 420 10.19 1.06 -26.15
CA THR A 420 11.54 1.46 -26.50
C THR A 420 11.70 2.96 -26.76
N ALA A 421 10.63 3.67 -27.12
CA ALA A 421 10.66 5.13 -27.24
C ALA A 421 11.00 5.85 -25.92
N LEU A 422 10.69 5.22 -24.78
CA LEU A 422 11.06 5.74 -23.45
C LEU A 422 12.55 5.68 -23.17
N GLU A 423 13.31 4.84 -23.88
CA GLU A 423 14.76 4.74 -23.70
C GLU A 423 15.46 6.07 -24.05
N GLY A 424 14.93 6.82 -25.01
CA GLY A 424 15.45 8.12 -25.43
C GLY A 424 15.00 9.31 -24.57
N ALA A 425 14.13 9.10 -23.59
CA ALA A 425 13.61 10.18 -22.75
C ALA A 425 14.73 10.88 -21.97
N THR A 426 14.71 12.20 -21.92
CA THR A 426 15.65 12.99 -21.12
C THR A 426 15.40 12.80 -19.62
N GLN A 427 16.37 13.17 -18.79
CA GLN A 427 16.24 13.08 -17.33
C GLN A 427 14.99 13.82 -16.80
N LYS A 428 14.64 14.96 -17.39
CA LYS A 428 13.45 15.74 -17.01
C LYS A 428 12.15 15.06 -17.41
N GLU A 429 12.15 14.29 -18.48
CA GLU A 429 10.98 13.55 -18.99
C GLU A 429 10.78 12.22 -18.27
N ARG A 430 11.83 11.66 -17.65
CA ARG A 430 11.77 10.40 -16.92
C ARG A 430 11.14 10.54 -15.53
N GLN A 431 10.00 11.25 -15.42
CA GLN A 431 9.23 11.38 -14.18
C GLN A 431 8.37 10.14 -13.95
N PHE A 432 9.03 8.98 -13.92
CA PHE A 432 8.42 7.67 -13.77
C PHE A 432 9.19 6.80 -12.78
N VAL A 433 8.47 5.81 -12.25
CA VAL A 433 9.03 4.73 -11.44
C VAL A 433 8.73 3.41 -12.14
N ILE A 434 9.76 2.57 -12.32
CA ILE A 434 9.62 1.17 -12.73
C ILE A 434 9.69 0.31 -11.48
N LYS A 435 8.73 -0.58 -11.28
CA LYS A 435 8.71 -1.50 -10.14
C LYS A 435 7.97 -2.80 -10.47
N PRO A 436 8.32 -3.95 -9.84
CA PRO A 436 7.56 -5.20 -9.99
C PRO A 436 6.11 -5.00 -9.55
N SER A 437 5.17 -5.65 -10.25
CA SER A 437 3.74 -5.48 -9.95
C SER A 437 3.34 -6.07 -8.60
N GLY A 438 3.70 -7.32 -8.32
CA GLY A 438 3.29 -8.00 -7.08
C GLY A 438 4.10 -9.28 -6.85
N PHE A 439 3.67 -10.39 -7.40
CA PHE A 439 4.16 -11.75 -7.15
C PHE A 439 5.66 -11.94 -7.43
N SER A 440 6.52 -11.32 -6.62
CA SER A 440 7.99 -11.33 -6.72
C SER A 440 8.63 -10.86 -5.42
N GLU A 441 9.75 -11.47 -5.05
CA GLU A 441 10.60 -11.02 -3.94
C GLU A 441 11.12 -9.57 -4.12
N LEU A 442 11.26 -9.12 -5.37
CA LEU A 442 11.66 -7.76 -5.71
C LEU A 442 10.54 -6.73 -5.50
N ALA A 443 9.28 -7.17 -5.36
CA ALA A 443 8.15 -6.29 -5.10
C ALA A 443 8.08 -5.82 -3.64
N TRP A 444 8.86 -6.46 -2.75
CA TRP A 444 8.88 -6.24 -1.32
C TRP A 444 10.09 -5.41 -0.88
N GLY A 445 9.91 -4.55 0.12
CA GLY A 445 11.00 -3.74 0.70
C GLY A 445 11.66 -2.77 -0.28
N SER A 446 10.97 -2.36 -1.34
CA SER A 446 11.49 -1.44 -2.39
C SER A 446 12.73 -1.96 -3.16
N ARG A 447 12.99 -3.27 -3.13
CA ARG A 447 14.19 -3.89 -3.73
C ARG A 447 14.25 -3.73 -5.25
N GLY A 448 13.10 -3.74 -5.93
CA GLY A 448 12.99 -3.67 -7.39
C GLY A 448 12.58 -2.29 -7.93
N VAL A 449 12.72 -1.21 -7.16
CA VAL A 449 12.27 0.13 -7.53
C VAL A 449 13.36 0.89 -8.28
N SER A 450 13.04 1.38 -9.48
CA SER A 450 13.91 2.25 -10.30
C SER A 450 13.23 3.59 -10.54
N ILE A 451 13.82 4.68 -10.07
CA ILE A 451 13.29 6.05 -10.25
C ILE A 451 13.96 6.66 -11.48
N GLY A 452 13.19 6.96 -12.53
CA GLY A 452 13.70 7.30 -13.85
C GLY A 452 14.61 8.52 -13.90
N HIS A 453 14.29 9.59 -13.19
CA HIS A 453 15.11 10.81 -13.18
C HIS A 453 16.37 10.71 -12.29
N ASP A 454 16.54 9.62 -11.51
CA ASP A 454 17.75 9.38 -10.71
C ASP A 454 18.80 8.57 -11.48
N LEU A 455 18.36 7.84 -12.48
CA LEU A 455 19.23 6.98 -13.27
C LEU A 455 19.92 7.75 -14.41
N SER A 456 21.09 7.33 -14.77
CA SER A 456 21.70 7.70 -16.04
C SER A 456 20.85 7.20 -17.22
N GLN A 457 21.12 7.69 -18.43
CA GLN A 457 20.41 7.25 -19.64
C GLN A 457 20.59 5.73 -19.87
N ALA A 458 21.79 5.22 -19.65
CA ALA A 458 22.09 3.80 -19.85
C ALA A 458 21.39 2.91 -18.81
N GLU A 459 21.41 3.31 -17.53
CA GLU A 459 20.73 2.58 -16.45
C GLU A 459 19.20 2.59 -16.63
N TRP A 460 18.61 3.72 -17.03
CA TRP A 460 17.20 3.79 -17.35
C TRP A 460 16.80 2.85 -18.49
N SER A 461 17.53 2.91 -19.61
CA SER A 461 17.30 2.02 -20.75
C SER A 461 17.46 0.55 -20.37
N GLN A 462 18.42 0.24 -19.50
CA GLN A 462 18.62 -1.13 -19.02
C GLN A 462 17.49 -1.57 -18.09
N ALA A 463 17.04 -0.71 -17.16
CA ALA A 463 15.92 -0.99 -16.27
C ALA A 463 14.63 -1.29 -17.06
N LEU A 464 14.37 -0.48 -18.09
CA LEU A 464 13.20 -0.66 -18.97
C LEU A 464 13.27 -2.00 -19.74
N ARG A 465 14.42 -2.29 -20.36
CA ARG A 465 14.61 -3.57 -21.07
C ARG A 465 14.49 -4.78 -20.14
N ASN A 466 15.06 -4.69 -18.94
CA ASN A 466 14.96 -5.77 -17.95
C ASN A 466 13.50 -6.00 -17.52
N ALA A 467 12.75 -4.93 -17.29
CA ALA A 467 11.34 -5.02 -16.91
C ALA A 467 10.49 -5.66 -18.02
N LEU A 468 10.72 -5.28 -19.28
CA LEU A 468 10.02 -5.87 -20.43
C LEU A 468 10.39 -7.35 -20.62
N ALA A 469 11.67 -7.69 -20.48
CA ALA A 469 12.15 -9.08 -20.61
C ALA A 469 11.63 -9.98 -19.47
N ALA A 470 11.41 -9.43 -18.28
CA ALA A 470 10.90 -10.17 -17.13
C ALA A 470 9.39 -10.45 -17.20
N PHE A 471 8.64 -9.83 -18.11
CA PHE A 471 7.19 -9.89 -18.19
C PHE A 471 6.59 -11.31 -18.10
N PRO A 472 7.17 -12.35 -18.74
CA PRO A 472 6.61 -13.70 -18.67
C PRO A 472 6.56 -14.30 -17.27
N THR A 473 7.49 -13.89 -16.39
CA THR A 473 7.64 -14.44 -15.02
C THR A 473 7.34 -13.42 -13.94
N THR A 474 7.67 -12.17 -14.14
CA THR A 474 7.51 -11.08 -13.18
C THR A 474 7.09 -9.82 -13.92
N PRO A 475 5.78 -9.56 -14.05
CA PRO A 475 5.30 -8.31 -14.65
C PRO A 475 5.77 -7.09 -13.87
N TYR A 476 6.17 -6.05 -14.59
CA TYR A 476 6.53 -4.74 -14.05
C TYR A 476 5.53 -3.69 -14.46
N ILE A 477 5.43 -2.65 -13.65
CA ILE A 477 4.65 -1.45 -13.97
C ILE A 477 5.56 -0.25 -14.17
N LEU A 478 5.12 0.66 -15.02
CA LEU A 478 5.58 2.03 -15.10
C LEU A 478 4.53 2.91 -14.42
N GLN A 479 4.94 3.74 -13.46
CA GLN A 479 4.03 4.60 -12.70
C GLN A 479 4.55 6.03 -12.71
N GLU A 480 3.68 7.04 -12.82
CA GLU A 480 4.06 8.45 -12.66
C GLU A 480 4.71 8.69 -11.30
N PHE A 481 5.83 9.42 -11.30
CA PHE A 481 6.53 9.80 -10.08
C PHE A 481 5.95 11.08 -9.50
N HIS A 482 5.63 11.05 -8.21
CA HIS A 482 5.20 12.23 -7.46
C HIS A 482 6.18 12.52 -6.32
N LYS A 483 6.70 13.73 -6.31
CA LYS A 483 7.66 14.17 -5.30
C LYS A 483 6.95 14.49 -3.98
N GLY A 484 7.34 13.83 -2.91
CA GLY A 484 6.83 14.12 -1.57
C GLY A 484 7.19 15.55 -1.11
N ARG A 485 6.26 16.20 -0.41
CA ARG A 485 6.46 17.47 0.27
C ARG A 485 7.46 17.32 1.43
N LEU A 486 8.17 18.38 1.75
CA LEU A 486 9.08 18.44 2.90
C LEU A 486 8.32 18.79 4.19
N PHE A 487 8.74 18.15 5.28
CA PHE A 487 8.29 18.38 6.64
C PHE A 487 9.49 18.53 7.56
N GLU A 488 9.33 19.35 8.60
CA GLU A 488 10.33 19.48 9.65
C GLU A 488 9.91 18.67 10.86
N MET A 489 10.80 17.77 11.33
CA MET A 489 10.59 16.99 12.54
C MET A 489 11.84 16.95 13.40
N ASP A 490 11.64 16.99 14.71
CA ASP A 490 12.72 16.87 15.67
C ASP A 490 12.89 15.41 16.09
N PHE A 491 14.12 14.95 16.25
CA PHE A 491 14.46 13.62 16.75
C PHE A 491 15.63 13.67 17.75
N MET A 492 15.74 12.66 18.58
CA MET A 492 16.89 12.50 19.48
C MET A 492 18.06 11.92 18.72
N ASP A 493 19.18 12.62 18.73
CA ASP A 493 20.49 12.10 18.32
C ASP A 493 21.12 11.34 19.48
N ASP A 494 21.35 10.06 19.32
CA ASP A 494 21.84 9.18 20.37
C ASP A 494 23.28 9.46 20.77
N ASP A 495 24.11 9.82 19.79
CA ASP A 495 25.54 10.08 20.03
C ASP A 495 25.75 11.40 20.76
N ARG A 496 24.94 12.41 20.44
CA ARG A 496 25.05 13.76 20.98
C ARG A 496 24.13 14.04 22.16
N GLN A 497 23.15 13.14 22.41
CA GLN A 497 22.11 13.33 23.42
C GLN A 497 21.38 14.68 23.29
N THR A 498 21.20 15.15 22.05
CA THR A 498 20.56 16.42 21.71
C THR A 498 19.44 16.21 20.71
N LEU A 499 18.46 17.12 20.71
CA LEU A 499 17.44 17.15 19.69
C LEU A 499 17.99 17.79 18.41
N ILE A 500 17.77 17.10 17.29
CA ILE A 500 18.14 17.58 15.95
C ILE A 500 16.87 17.73 15.11
N ARG A 501 16.77 18.86 14.43
CA ARG A 501 15.71 19.08 13.44
C ARG A 501 16.10 18.47 12.11
N MET A 502 15.21 17.66 11.56
CA MET A 502 15.37 17.02 10.27
C MET A 502 14.32 17.53 9.29
N SER A 503 14.78 18.01 8.14
CA SER A 503 13.92 18.17 6.96
C SER A 503 13.77 16.81 6.25
N GLY A 504 12.55 16.36 6.05
CA GLY A 504 12.28 15.04 5.51
C GLY A 504 11.00 14.97 4.69
N ARG A 505 10.78 13.84 4.01
CA ARG A 505 9.53 13.52 3.31
C ARG A 505 8.80 12.40 4.04
N ALA A 506 7.49 12.55 4.13
CA ALA A 506 6.64 11.62 4.85
C ALA A 506 5.96 10.62 3.90
N ARG A 507 5.87 9.37 4.37
CA ARG A 507 4.92 8.38 3.91
C ARG A 507 3.95 8.13 5.06
N LEU A 508 2.67 8.25 4.78
CA LEU A 508 1.59 8.00 5.72
C LEU A 508 0.94 6.67 5.38
N SER A 509 0.94 5.76 6.31
CA SER A 509 0.39 4.41 6.15
C SER A 509 -0.83 4.25 7.07
N PRO A 510 -2.05 4.61 6.60
CA PRO A 510 -3.28 4.38 7.37
C PRO A 510 -3.63 2.89 7.34
N TYR A 511 -4.06 2.37 8.49
CA TYR A 511 -4.54 1.00 8.64
C TYR A 511 -6.07 1.01 8.71
N TYR A 512 -6.66 0.35 7.72
CA TYR A 512 -8.10 0.12 7.65
C TYR A 512 -8.40 -1.34 7.92
N PHE A 513 -9.26 -1.60 8.90
CA PHE A 513 -9.76 -2.94 9.18
C PHE A 513 -11.19 -3.08 8.69
N VAL A 514 -11.46 -4.16 7.96
CA VAL A 514 -12.78 -4.46 7.40
C VAL A 514 -13.48 -5.48 8.30
N SER A 515 -14.64 -5.11 8.80
CA SER A 515 -15.49 -5.95 9.63
C SER A 515 -16.93 -5.84 9.18
N GLU A 516 -17.58 -6.96 8.86
CA GLU A 516 -18.99 -7.01 8.44
C GLU A 516 -19.36 -6.01 7.33
N GLY A 517 -18.42 -5.82 6.38
CA GLY A 517 -18.62 -4.93 5.24
C GLY A 517 -18.42 -3.43 5.53
N THR A 518 -18.10 -3.05 6.77
CA THR A 518 -17.70 -1.71 7.18
C THR A 518 -16.18 -1.58 7.26
N VAL A 519 -15.68 -0.36 7.14
CA VAL A 519 -14.24 -0.04 7.17
C VAL A 519 -13.99 0.94 8.30
N GLU A 520 -13.00 0.65 9.14
CA GLU A 520 -12.56 1.50 10.23
C GLU A 520 -11.12 1.96 10.00
N LEU A 521 -10.87 3.26 10.09
CA LEU A 521 -9.53 3.82 10.19
C LEU A 521 -9.03 3.65 11.63
N ALA A 522 -8.14 2.71 11.85
CA ALA A 522 -7.71 2.30 13.19
C ALA A 522 -6.45 3.04 13.68
N GLY A 523 -5.66 3.58 12.78
CA GLY A 523 -4.43 4.32 13.09
C GLY A 523 -3.69 4.69 11.81
N ILE A 524 -2.71 5.58 11.94
CA ILE A 524 -1.83 5.98 10.82
C ILE A 524 -0.40 6.00 11.33
N LEU A 525 0.50 5.26 10.67
CA LEU A 525 1.94 5.34 10.87
C LEU A 525 2.53 6.38 9.92
N ALA A 526 3.23 7.36 10.43
CA ALA A 526 4.07 8.24 9.64
C ALA A 526 5.51 7.75 9.64
N THR A 527 6.08 7.57 8.46
CA THR A 527 7.50 7.31 8.24
C THR A 527 8.10 8.52 7.55
N VAL A 528 8.95 9.28 8.24
CA VAL A 528 9.59 10.49 7.71
C VAL A 528 11.06 10.18 7.44
N CYS A 529 11.45 10.21 6.17
CA CYS A 529 12.82 9.96 5.73
C CYS A 529 13.53 11.28 5.43
N PRO A 530 14.87 11.34 5.63
CA PRO A 530 15.66 12.52 5.27
C PRO A 530 15.40 13.02 3.84
N ALA A 531 15.48 14.32 3.64
CA ALA A 531 15.12 14.97 2.37
C ALA A 531 15.92 14.50 1.14
N ASP A 532 17.12 13.93 1.35
CA ASP A 532 17.95 13.33 0.31
C ASP A 532 17.45 11.93 -0.13
N LYS A 533 16.61 11.28 0.68
CA LYS A 533 16.01 9.98 0.35
C LYS A 533 14.78 10.17 -0.53
N LYS A 534 14.69 9.39 -1.60
CA LYS A 534 13.54 9.41 -2.52
C LYS A 534 12.63 8.20 -2.34
N ILE A 535 13.17 7.10 -1.84
CA ILE A 535 12.41 5.92 -1.44
C ILE A 535 12.07 6.07 0.04
N LEU A 536 10.78 6.11 0.34
CA LEU A 536 10.27 6.38 1.69
C LEU A 536 9.81 5.06 2.34
N HIS A 537 10.68 4.46 3.12
CA HIS A 537 10.36 3.25 3.88
C HIS A 537 11.04 3.27 5.26
N GLY A 538 10.64 2.35 6.16
CA GLY A 538 11.31 2.19 7.46
C GLY A 538 12.78 1.84 7.26
N MET A 539 13.66 2.74 7.68
CA MET A 539 15.11 2.61 7.58
C MET A 539 15.78 3.24 8.80
N LYS A 540 17.07 2.98 8.99
CA LYS A 540 17.86 3.47 10.14
C LYS A 540 17.71 4.99 10.37
N ASP A 541 17.67 5.78 9.29
CA ASP A 541 17.60 7.24 9.38
C ASP A 541 16.16 7.80 9.34
N ALA A 542 15.14 6.95 9.30
CA ALA A 542 13.75 7.37 9.31
C ALA A 542 13.26 7.68 10.73
N ILE A 543 12.31 8.59 10.83
CA ILE A 543 11.47 8.78 12.03
C ILE A 543 10.18 8.00 11.81
N MET A 544 9.79 7.14 12.75
CA MET A 544 8.50 6.45 12.73
C MET A 544 7.69 6.84 13.96
N VAL A 545 6.50 7.41 13.73
CA VAL A 545 5.61 7.94 14.76
C VAL A 545 4.15 7.73 14.40
N PRO A 546 3.23 7.66 15.39
CA PRO A 546 1.80 7.68 15.10
C PRO A 546 1.38 9.07 14.61
N CYS A 547 0.24 9.14 13.92
CA CYS A 547 -0.36 10.42 13.55
C CYS A 547 -1.36 10.90 14.59
N ALA A 548 -1.45 12.22 14.77
CA ALA A 548 -2.39 12.90 15.65
C ALA A 548 -3.04 14.09 14.94
N VAL A 549 -4.17 14.56 15.43
CA VAL A 549 -4.86 15.75 14.92
C VAL A 549 -4.71 16.88 15.94
N ARG A 550 -4.28 18.05 15.50
CA ARG A 550 -4.26 19.23 16.37
C ARG A 550 -5.68 19.66 16.69
N SER A 551 -5.98 19.84 17.98
CA SER A 551 -7.21 20.51 18.40
C SER A 551 -7.16 21.99 17.99
N ALA A 552 -8.29 22.50 17.47
CA ALA A 552 -8.42 23.88 16.96
C ALA A 552 -8.18 25.01 18.00
N GLY A 553 -7.80 24.66 19.24
CA GLY A 553 -7.67 25.59 20.37
C GLY A 553 -6.26 26.09 20.70
N SER A 554 -5.20 25.59 20.03
CA SER A 554 -3.80 25.91 20.41
C SER A 554 -3.10 26.95 19.54
N SER A 555 -3.81 27.65 18.66
CA SER A 555 -3.21 28.76 17.88
C SER A 555 -3.86 30.08 18.27
N GLN A 556 -3.03 30.96 18.85
CA GLN A 556 -3.13 32.41 19.05
C GLN A 556 -3.20 32.85 20.52
N ARG A 557 -2.04 32.89 21.17
CA ARG A 557 -1.75 34.08 21.95
C ARG A 557 -1.04 35.08 21.00
N PRO A 558 -1.63 36.25 20.74
CA PRO A 558 -0.90 37.29 20.02
C PRO A 558 0.31 37.70 20.89
N LEU A 559 1.50 37.69 20.30
CA LEU A 559 2.66 38.33 20.86
C LEU A 559 2.28 39.79 21.13
N SER A 560 2.05 40.15 22.39
CA SER A 560 1.98 41.53 22.83
C SER A 560 3.38 42.12 22.63
N ILE A 561 3.49 42.91 21.60
CA ILE A 561 4.62 43.83 21.42
C ILE A 561 4.53 44.83 22.59
N GLN A 562 5.38 44.65 23.59
CA GLN A 562 5.67 45.73 24.52
C GLN A 562 6.63 46.68 23.82
N GLN A 563 6.18 47.93 23.71
CA GLN A 563 6.98 49.11 23.28
C GLN A 563 8.14 49.36 24.23
#